data_198cf2d877cf28e83c28f969b723add4
#
_entry.id   198cf2d877cf28e83c28f969b723add4
#
_cell.length_a   1.000
_cell.length_b   1.000
_cell.length_c   1.000
_cell.angle_alpha   90.00
_cell.angle_beta   90.00
_cell.angle_gamma   90.00
#
_symmetry.space_group_name_H-M   'P 1'
#
loop_
_entity.id
_entity.type
_entity.pdbx_description
1 polymer ?
#
loop_
_entity_poly.entity_id
_entity_poly.type
_entity_poly.pdbx_seq_one_letter_code
_entity_poly.pdbx_strand_id
1 'polypeptide(L)'
;MRTLKKYIINDQVTFRAEDVLVKYNSQKDFTTLEAWKKARLVKLFFYKEVIPNLPAEEKFNLNIQIRKAGLSGTANISEGYGSYHYQEGIQFYRISRGSIYELKDHLISCYDFDFISKEVFEKGISLIEETKVILNGYIKFITSQKDK
;
A
#
# COMPACT_ATOMS: atom_id res chain seq x y z
N MET A 1 9.96 11.06 -21.99
CA MET A 1 11.31 10.99 -21.39
C MET A 1 11.73 12.25 -20.64
N ARG A 2 11.59 13.45 -21.22
CA ARG A 2 11.91 14.71 -20.49
C ARG A 2 11.13 14.86 -19.18
N THR A 3 9.88 14.44 -19.16
CA THR A 3 9.00 14.53 -17.99
C THR A 3 9.44 13.58 -16.87
N LEU A 4 9.83 12.35 -17.22
CA LEU A 4 10.33 11.36 -16.26
C LEU A 4 11.62 11.83 -15.57
N LYS A 5 12.58 12.40 -16.31
CA LYS A 5 13.81 12.94 -15.73
C LYS A 5 13.53 14.07 -14.73
N LYS A 6 12.54 14.92 -15.02
CA LYS A 6 12.16 16.02 -14.13
C LYS A 6 11.58 15.50 -12.81
N TYR A 7 10.91 14.34 -12.84
CA TYR A 7 10.28 13.76 -11.66
C TYR A 7 11.28 12.94 -10.81
N ILE A 8 12.36 12.45 -11.40
CA ILE A 8 13.39 11.67 -10.70
C ILE A 8 14.42 12.58 -10.01
N ILE A 9 14.76 13.74 -10.59
CA ILE A 9 15.86 14.61 -10.14
C ILE A 9 15.53 15.40 -8.86
N ASN A 10 14.27 15.54 -8.49
CA ASN A 10 13.86 16.46 -7.43
C ASN A 10 13.42 15.80 -6.12
N ASP A 11 13.83 14.59 -5.81
CA ASP A 11 13.59 13.87 -4.54
C ASP A 11 12.17 13.89 -3.95
N GLN A 12 11.22 14.53 -4.62
CA GLN A 12 9.81 14.54 -4.23
C GLN A 12 9.04 13.50 -5.03
N VAL A 13 9.61 12.31 -5.08
CA VAL A 13 9.15 11.21 -5.92
C VAL A 13 7.67 10.88 -5.74
N THR A 14 7.17 10.98 -4.52
CA THR A 14 5.79 10.60 -4.21
C THR A 14 4.75 11.52 -4.79
N PHE A 15 4.95 12.81 -4.64
CA PHE A 15 4.00 13.82 -5.10
C PHE A 15 3.94 13.84 -6.63
N ARG A 16 5.10 13.70 -7.24
CA ARG A 16 5.24 13.77 -8.70
C ARG A 16 4.85 12.47 -9.40
N ALA A 17 4.94 11.35 -8.71
CA ALA A 17 4.39 10.10 -9.24
C ALA A 17 2.87 10.20 -9.44
N GLU A 18 2.16 10.89 -8.56
CA GLU A 18 0.72 11.15 -8.74
C GLU A 18 0.45 12.03 -9.96
N ASP A 19 1.21 13.11 -10.11
CA ASP A 19 1.09 13.99 -11.27
C ASP A 19 1.39 13.24 -12.59
N VAL A 20 2.38 12.34 -12.59
CA VAL A 20 2.70 11.51 -13.74
C VAL A 20 1.55 10.56 -14.04
N LEU A 21 1.02 9.88 -13.02
CA LEU A 21 -0.11 8.96 -13.19
C LEU A 21 -1.34 9.68 -13.75
N VAL A 22 -1.67 10.86 -13.25
CA VAL A 22 -2.76 11.67 -13.76
C VAL A 22 -2.52 12.06 -15.23
N LYS A 23 -1.28 12.38 -15.58
CA LYS A 23 -0.92 12.83 -16.92
C LYS A 23 -0.94 11.72 -17.96
N TYR A 24 -0.50 10.51 -17.58
CA TYR A 24 -0.43 9.36 -18.48
C TYR A 24 -1.71 8.52 -18.48
N ASN A 25 -2.54 8.69 -17.47
CA ASN A 25 -3.75 7.91 -17.31
C ASN A 25 -4.96 8.71 -17.77
N SER A 26 -5.14 8.79 -19.08
CA SER A 26 -6.37 9.33 -19.66
C SER A 26 -7.56 8.37 -19.48
N GLN A 27 -7.29 7.10 -19.13
CA GLN A 27 -8.30 6.08 -18.89
C GLN A 27 -8.32 5.65 -17.44
N LYS A 28 -9.51 5.30 -16.95
CA LYS A 28 -9.72 4.81 -15.60
C LYS A 28 -9.05 3.44 -15.41
N ASP A 29 -8.12 3.35 -14.47
CA ASP A 29 -7.46 2.10 -14.13
C ASP A 29 -7.35 1.93 -12.60
N PHE A 30 -6.55 0.96 -12.13
CA PHE A 30 -6.41 0.69 -10.71
C PHE A 30 -5.94 1.91 -9.89
N THR A 31 -5.23 2.85 -10.49
CA THR A 31 -4.72 4.05 -9.80
C THR A 31 -5.84 5.00 -9.37
N THR A 32 -7.04 4.82 -9.91
CA THR A 32 -8.23 5.57 -9.51
C THR A 32 -8.98 4.94 -8.34
N LEU A 33 -8.66 3.70 -7.97
CA LEU A 33 -9.31 3.00 -6.87
C LEU A 33 -8.88 3.56 -5.52
N GLU A 34 -9.84 3.91 -4.67
CA GLU A 34 -9.56 4.36 -3.31
C GLU A 34 -8.80 3.31 -2.50
N ALA A 35 -9.12 2.02 -2.68
CA ALA A 35 -8.41 0.92 -2.03
C ALA A 35 -6.91 0.92 -2.38
N TRP A 36 -6.56 1.12 -3.64
CA TRP A 36 -5.16 1.19 -4.05
C TRP A 36 -4.47 2.45 -3.50
N LYS A 37 -5.15 3.59 -3.56
CA LYS A 37 -4.61 4.86 -3.03
C LYS A 37 -4.30 4.76 -1.54
N LYS A 38 -5.20 4.14 -0.76
CA LYS A 38 -5.00 3.96 0.68
C LYS A 38 -3.89 2.97 0.98
N ALA A 39 -3.84 1.84 0.28
CA ALA A 39 -2.74 0.88 0.41
C ALA A 39 -1.39 1.51 0.05
N ARG A 40 -1.37 2.39 -0.95
CA ARG A 40 -0.18 3.15 -1.32
C ARG A 40 0.28 4.07 -0.20
N LEU A 41 -0.64 4.78 0.45
CA LEU A 41 -0.31 5.65 1.58
C LEU A 41 0.28 4.85 2.75
N VAL A 42 -0.25 3.67 3.04
CA VAL A 42 0.33 2.77 4.05
C VAL A 42 1.76 2.37 3.67
N LYS A 43 1.97 1.94 2.45
CA LYS A 43 3.29 1.58 1.93
C LYS A 43 4.29 2.73 2.10
N LEU A 44 3.90 3.93 1.67
CA LEU A 44 4.75 5.13 1.78
C LEU A 44 5.06 5.48 3.23
N PHE A 45 4.08 5.37 4.12
CA PHE A 45 4.27 5.58 5.55
C PHE A 45 5.36 4.67 6.11
N PHE A 46 5.30 3.37 5.81
CA PHE A 46 6.31 2.43 6.28
C PHE A 46 7.70 2.73 5.73
N TYR A 47 7.80 3.05 4.45
CA TYR A 47 9.09 3.36 3.82
C TYR A 47 9.71 4.66 4.35
N LYS A 48 8.89 5.64 4.69
CA LYS A 48 9.37 6.97 5.11
C LYS A 48 9.51 7.13 6.61
N GLU A 49 8.63 6.51 7.40
CA GLU A 49 8.53 6.80 8.83
C GLU A 49 8.82 5.59 9.72
N VAL A 50 8.82 4.37 9.20
CA VAL A 50 9.10 3.17 9.99
C VAL A 50 10.48 2.59 9.66
N ILE A 51 10.71 2.24 8.41
CA ILE A 51 11.95 1.59 7.98
C ILE A 51 13.21 2.41 8.35
N PRO A 52 13.25 3.76 8.17
CA PRO A 52 14.43 4.53 8.56
C PRO A 52 14.75 4.49 10.06
N ASN A 53 13.79 4.14 10.89
CA ASN A 53 13.96 4.07 12.35
C ASN A 53 14.32 2.66 12.84
N LEU A 54 14.36 1.67 11.96
CA LEU A 54 14.73 0.31 12.35
C LEU A 54 16.23 0.22 12.64
N PRO A 55 16.61 -0.50 13.72
CA PRO A 55 18.03 -0.72 13.99
C PRO A 55 18.67 -1.63 12.95
N ALA A 56 19.99 -1.59 12.85
CA ALA A 56 20.77 -2.38 11.88
C ALA A 56 20.51 -3.88 12.00
N GLU A 57 20.24 -4.36 13.19
CA GLU A 57 19.93 -5.78 13.47
C GLU A 57 18.69 -6.27 12.74
N GLU A 58 17.78 -5.35 12.41
CA GLU A 58 16.53 -5.69 11.71
C GLU A 58 16.63 -5.62 10.19
N LYS A 59 17.82 -5.31 9.65
CA LYS A 59 18.04 -5.14 8.20
C LYS A 59 17.58 -6.35 7.38
N PHE A 60 17.78 -7.56 7.88
CA PHE A 60 17.43 -8.80 7.20
C PHE A 60 16.22 -9.49 7.83
N ASN A 61 15.47 -8.81 8.68
CA ASN A 61 14.31 -9.34 9.37
C ASN A 61 13.09 -8.42 9.16
N LEU A 62 12.73 -7.57 10.11
CA LEU A 62 11.56 -6.67 9.99
C LEU A 62 11.61 -5.80 8.74
N ASN A 63 12.78 -5.27 8.40
CA ASN A 63 12.94 -4.42 7.23
C ASN A 63 12.47 -5.14 5.95
N ILE A 64 12.92 -6.38 5.73
CA ILE A 64 12.52 -7.16 4.55
C ILE A 64 11.03 -7.50 4.58
N GLN A 65 10.51 -7.93 5.72
CA GLN A 65 9.11 -8.33 5.85
C GLN A 65 8.17 -7.15 5.61
N ILE A 66 8.49 -5.98 6.15
CA ILE A 66 7.72 -4.75 5.92
C ILE A 66 7.73 -4.38 4.45
N ARG A 67 8.89 -4.43 3.78
CA ARG A 67 9.01 -4.12 2.35
C ARG A 67 8.15 -5.06 1.51
N LYS A 68 8.25 -6.35 1.76
CA LYS A 68 7.45 -7.36 1.03
C LYS A 68 5.96 -7.13 1.20
N ALA A 69 5.50 -6.93 2.43
CA ALA A 69 4.08 -6.71 2.71
C ALA A 69 3.58 -5.39 2.11
N GLY A 70 4.38 -4.33 2.18
CA GLY A 70 4.04 -3.03 1.58
C GLY A 70 3.86 -3.11 0.08
N LEU A 71 4.80 -3.75 -0.62
CA LEU A 71 4.71 -3.96 -2.06
C LEU A 71 3.55 -4.87 -2.43
N SER A 72 3.33 -5.95 -1.68
CA SER A 72 2.23 -6.89 -1.89
C SER A 72 0.86 -6.20 -1.76
N GLY A 73 0.71 -5.29 -0.82
CA GLY A 73 -0.54 -4.56 -0.59
C GLY A 73 -1.04 -3.83 -1.82
N THR A 74 -0.20 -3.11 -2.52
CA THR A 74 -0.57 -2.38 -3.73
C THR A 74 -0.55 -3.27 -4.98
N ALA A 75 0.45 -4.13 -5.12
CA ALA A 75 0.62 -4.98 -6.31
C ALA A 75 -0.59 -5.91 -6.50
N ASN A 76 -1.10 -6.51 -5.43
CA ASN A 76 -2.24 -7.42 -5.53
C ASN A 76 -3.55 -6.70 -5.91
N ILE A 77 -3.72 -5.45 -5.51
CA ILE A 77 -4.87 -4.67 -5.99
C ILE A 77 -4.76 -4.43 -7.49
N SER A 78 -3.58 -4.06 -7.98
CA SER A 78 -3.40 -3.83 -9.42
C SER A 78 -3.57 -5.11 -10.24
N GLU A 79 -3.06 -6.24 -9.77
CA GLU A 79 -3.25 -7.53 -10.42
C GLU A 79 -4.71 -7.96 -10.43
N GLY A 80 -5.40 -7.79 -9.32
CA GLY A 80 -6.84 -8.09 -9.23
C GLY A 80 -7.67 -7.25 -10.18
N TYR A 81 -7.34 -5.97 -10.31
CA TYR A 81 -8.01 -5.08 -11.24
C TYR A 81 -7.75 -5.49 -12.70
N GLY A 82 -6.54 -5.95 -13.01
CA GLY A 82 -6.15 -6.41 -14.34
C GLY A 82 -6.73 -7.78 -14.71
N SER A 83 -7.33 -8.51 -13.78
CA SER A 83 -7.96 -9.80 -14.06
C SER A 83 -9.28 -9.61 -14.81
N TYR A 84 -9.53 -10.47 -15.79
CA TYR A 84 -10.78 -10.43 -16.55
C TYR A 84 -11.97 -11.06 -15.82
N HIS A 85 -11.71 -11.83 -14.75
CA HIS A 85 -12.71 -12.53 -13.98
C HIS A 85 -12.80 -11.98 -12.57
N TYR A 86 -13.99 -11.58 -12.14
CA TYR A 86 -14.22 -11.02 -10.81
C TYR A 86 -13.74 -11.95 -9.67
N GLN A 87 -14.01 -13.25 -9.79
CA GLN A 87 -13.60 -14.22 -8.77
C GLN A 87 -12.08 -14.29 -8.61
N GLU A 88 -11.35 -14.26 -9.71
CA GLU A 88 -9.88 -14.23 -9.70
C GLU A 88 -9.39 -12.93 -9.06
N GLY A 89 -9.98 -11.80 -9.42
CA GLY A 89 -9.67 -10.50 -8.82
C GLY A 89 -9.90 -10.50 -7.31
N ILE A 90 -10.95 -11.13 -6.82
CA ILE A 90 -11.26 -11.23 -5.39
C ILE A 90 -10.14 -11.92 -4.63
N GLN A 91 -9.52 -12.95 -5.17
CA GLN A 91 -8.39 -13.62 -4.55
C GLN A 91 -7.22 -12.65 -4.34
N PHE A 92 -6.88 -11.88 -5.36
CA PHE A 92 -5.82 -10.86 -5.26
C PHE A 92 -6.14 -9.79 -4.21
N TYR A 93 -7.38 -9.32 -4.15
CA TYR A 93 -7.79 -8.32 -3.14
C TYR A 93 -7.71 -8.89 -1.72
N ARG A 94 -8.01 -10.16 -1.54
CA ARG A 94 -7.87 -10.86 -0.26
C ARG A 94 -6.41 -10.99 0.15
N ILE A 95 -5.50 -11.26 -0.80
CA ILE A 95 -4.06 -11.29 -0.55
C ILE A 95 -3.58 -9.90 -0.12
N SER A 96 -4.00 -8.85 -0.83
CA SER A 96 -3.70 -7.47 -0.46
C SER A 96 -4.15 -7.17 0.97
N ARG A 97 -5.39 -7.54 1.31
CA ARG A 97 -5.92 -7.38 2.67
C ARG A 97 -5.06 -8.09 3.72
N GLY A 98 -4.64 -9.30 3.44
CA GLY A 98 -3.74 -10.05 4.31
C GLY A 98 -2.43 -9.31 4.53
N SER A 99 -1.86 -8.73 3.48
CA SER A 99 -0.63 -7.93 3.56
C SER A 99 -0.81 -6.68 4.42
N ILE A 100 -1.95 -6.03 4.35
CA ILE A 100 -2.26 -4.87 5.21
C ILE A 100 -2.37 -5.29 6.68
N TYR A 101 -2.97 -6.45 6.97
CA TYR A 101 -3.01 -7.00 8.33
C TYR A 101 -1.61 -7.37 8.82
N GLU A 102 -0.76 -7.94 7.96
CA GLU A 102 0.64 -8.24 8.29
C GLU A 102 1.40 -6.97 8.65
N LEU A 103 1.19 -5.88 7.91
CA LEU A 103 1.80 -4.58 8.24
C LEU A 103 1.34 -4.06 9.59
N LYS A 104 0.10 -4.30 9.97
CA LYS A 104 -0.39 -3.94 11.32
C LYS A 104 0.38 -4.69 12.40
N ASP A 105 0.57 -5.99 12.22
CA ASP A 105 1.36 -6.81 13.15
C ASP A 105 2.79 -6.29 13.27
N HIS A 106 3.45 -6.02 12.15
CA HIS A 106 4.81 -5.47 12.15
C HIS A 106 4.89 -4.09 12.80
N LEU A 107 3.87 -3.25 12.60
CA LEU A 107 3.83 -1.93 13.26
C LEU A 107 3.74 -2.07 14.77
N ILE A 108 2.92 -3.00 15.25
CA ILE A 108 2.81 -3.31 16.69
C ILE A 108 4.16 -3.79 17.21
N SER A 109 4.82 -4.70 16.51
CA SER A 109 6.16 -5.16 16.89
C SER A 109 7.17 -4.02 16.97
N CYS A 110 7.16 -3.11 16.00
CA CYS A 110 8.06 -1.95 16.02
C CYS A 110 7.82 -1.06 17.24
N TYR A 111 6.57 -0.90 17.63
CA TYR A 111 6.22 -0.13 18.82
C TYR A 111 6.62 -0.88 20.12
N ASP A 112 6.32 -2.17 20.17
CA ASP A 112 6.68 -3.02 21.34
C ASP A 112 8.19 -3.03 21.59
N PHE A 113 8.99 -2.96 20.52
CA PHE A 113 10.46 -2.96 20.61
C PHE A 113 11.07 -1.56 20.72
N ASP A 114 10.24 -0.54 20.86
CA ASP A 114 10.67 0.87 20.97
C ASP A 114 11.44 1.39 19.72
N PHE A 115 11.16 0.84 18.55
CA PHE A 115 11.77 1.30 17.30
C PHE A 115 11.11 2.57 16.74
N ILE A 116 9.86 2.82 17.11
CA ILE A 116 9.07 3.98 16.66
C ILE A 116 8.40 4.67 17.85
N SER A 117 8.12 5.96 17.67
CA SER A 117 7.41 6.76 18.67
C SER A 117 5.91 6.40 18.71
N LYS A 118 5.26 6.82 19.79
CA LYS A 118 3.80 6.69 19.94
C LYS A 118 3.06 7.42 18.80
N GLU A 119 3.54 8.60 18.40
CA GLU A 119 2.93 9.39 17.34
C GLU A 119 3.01 8.66 16.00
N VAL A 120 4.15 8.09 15.66
CA VAL A 120 4.33 7.30 14.45
C VAL A 120 3.42 6.06 14.48
N PHE A 121 3.38 5.37 15.61
CA PHE A 121 2.51 4.21 15.80
C PHE A 121 1.03 4.56 15.58
N GLU A 122 0.53 5.60 16.24
CA GLU A 122 -0.87 6.02 16.12
C GLU A 122 -1.22 6.43 14.70
N LYS A 123 -0.33 7.16 14.03
CA LYS A 123 -0.50 7.52 12.61
C LYS A 123 -0.61 6.29 11.73
N GLY A 124 0.26 5.33 11.92
CA GLY A 124 0.27 4.08 11.15
C GLY A 124 -0.99 3.26 11.37
N ILE A 125 -1.44 3.11 12.62
CA ILE A 125 -2.69 2.42 12.95
C ILE A 125 -3.88 3.08 12.24
N SER A 126 -3.96 4.40 12.30
CA SER A 126 -5.05 5.14 11.65
C SER A 126 -5.09 4.88 10.14
N LEU A 127 -3.94 4.95 9.46
CA LEU A 127 -3.83 4.68 8.03
C LEU A 127 -4.22 3.23 7.68
N ILE A 128 -3.77 2.27 8.48
CA ILE A 128 -4.07 0.86 8.29
C ILE A 128 -5.57 0.60 8.47
N GLU A 129 -6.17 1.11 9.55
CA GLU A 129 -7.60 0.89 9.81
C GLU A 129 -8.47 1.50 8.72
N GLU A 130 -8.15 2.69 8.26
CA GLU A 130 -8.84 3.33 7.14
C GLU A 130 -8.72 2.50 5.85
N THR A 131 -7.52 2.00 5.56
CA THR A 131 -7.28 1.14 4.39
C THR A 131 -8.08 -0.16 4.46
N LYS A 132 -8.13 -0.78 5.64
CA LYS A 132 -8.92 -2.00 5.85
C LYS A 132 -10.40 -1.78 5.56
N VAL A 133 -10.97 -0.68 6.05
CA VAL A 133 -12.38 -0.36 5.81
C VAL A 133 -12.66 -0.20 4.31
N ILE A 134 -11.83 0.58 3.62
CA ILE A 134 -11.98 0.83 2.18
C ILE A 134 -11.80 -0.47 1.37
N LEU A 135 -10.78 -1.25 1.69
CA LEU A 135 -10.48 -2.49 0.98
C LEU A 135 -11.58 -3.55 1.21
N ASN A 136 -12.06 -3.69 2.44
CA ASN A 136 -13.17 -4.59 2.75
C ASN A 136 -14.45 -4.18 2.00
N GLY A 137 -14.73 -2.88 1.94
CA GLY A 137 -15.87 -2.36 1.17
C GLY A 137 -15.73 -2.67 -0.32
N TYR A 138 -14.54 -2.52 -0.87
CA TYR A 138 -14.26 -2.84 -2.26
C TYR A 138 -14.42 -4.34 -2.56
N ILE A 139 -13.89 -5.20 -1.70
CA ILE A 139 -14.06 -6.66 -1.84
C ILE A 139 -15.55 -7.03 -1.82
N LYS A 140 -16.30 -6.46 -0.89
CA LYS A 140 -17.74 -6.68 -0.79
C LYS A 140 -18.46 -6.24 -2.06
N PHE A 141 -18.12 -5.07 -2.59
CA PHE A 141 -18.68 -4.57 -3.85
C PHE A 141 -18.39 -5.52 -5.02
N ILE A 142 -17.12 -5.92 -5.19
CA ILE A 142 -16.72 -6.83 -6.28
C ILE A 142 -17.40 -8.20 -6.11
N THR A 143 -17.51 -8.70 -4.90
CA THR A 143 -18.20 -9.98 -4.63
C THR A 143 -19.66 -9.92 -5.07
N SER A 144 -20.35 -8.77 -4.89
CA SER A 144 -21.70 -8.58 -5.34
C SER A 144 -21.87 -8.51 -6.87
N GLN A 145 -20.78 -8.23 -7.61
CA GLN A 145 -20.76 -8.11 -9.07
C GLN A 145 -20.42 -9.42 -9.79
N LYS A 146 -19.88 -10.40 -9.10
CA LYS A 146 -19.33 -11.62 -9.73
C LYS A 146 -20.37 -12.47 -10.48
N ASP A 147 -21.62 -12.34 -10.12
CA ASP A 147 -22.71 -13.14 -10.70
C ASP A 147 -23.43 -12.38 -11.83
N LYS A 148 -22.93 -11.25 -12.24
CA LYS A 148 -23.40 -10.47 -13.39
C LYS A 148 -22.55 -10.75 -14.61
#